data_d8c068d2f14bcc25f9f9bb88f8f5d783
#
_entry.id   d8c068d2f14bcc25f9f9bb88f8f5d783
#
_cell.length_a   1.000
_cell.length_b   1.000
_cell.length_c   1.000
_cell.angle_alpha   90.00
_cell.angle_beta   90.00
_cell.angle_gamma   90.00
#
_symmetry.space_group_name_H-M   'P 1'
#
loop_
_entity.id
_entity.type
_entity.pdbx_description
1 polymer ?
#
loop_
_entity_poly.entity_id
_entity_poly.type
_entity_poly.pdbx_seq_one_letter_code
_entity_poly.pdbx_strand_id
1 'polypeptide(L)'
;MQVFFLSLAAILLGFAWLSPFHYNPWVMFSSEMGTFAAGLSVLAALFYQNIKIPRAQLLLLQFILVPVVQWAFGLVFDFSTALLSSLYLLGFWFMVVAGYNLSLDQQKRDQIFTGFSLLLIIVSIATSFIAICQWLNIESHFVHMLHLIGNRPYGNFGQPNNMATFLIMGLLG
;
A
#
# COMPACT_ATOMS: atom_id res chain seq x y z
N MET A 1 6.50 20.78 -8.12
CA MET A 1 6.46 19.43 -8.76
C MET A 1 6.47 18.31 -7.71
N GLN A 2 7.40 18.31 -6.73
CA GLN A 2 7.45 17.29 -5.66
C GLN A 2 6.13 17.17 -4.89
N VAL A 3 5.56 18.27 -4.42
CA VAL A 3 4.27 18.28 -3.70
C VAL A 3 3.15 17.66 -4.54
N PHE A 4 3.10 17.96 -5.84
CA PHE A 4 2.11 17.37 -6.74
C PHE A 4 2.18 15.84 -6.76
N PHE A 5 3.38 15.28 -6.94
CA PHE A 5 3.53 13.82 -6.98
C PHE A 5 3.25 13.15 -5.63
N LEU A 6 3.62 13.79 -4.51
CA LEU A 6 3.29 13.26 -3.18
C LEU A 6 1.77 13.32 -2.90
N SER A 7 1.09 14.38 -3.34
CA SER A 7 -0.38 14.47 -3.24
C SER A 7 -1.06 13.43 -4.12
N LEU A 8 -0.56 13.22 -5.35
CA LEU A 8 -1.05 12.17 -6.24
C LEU A 8 -0.86 10.79 -5.62
N ALA A 9 0.30 10.52 -5.01
CA ALA A 9 0.56 9.27 -4.30
C ALA A 9 -0.43 9.05 -3.15
N ALA A 10 -0.72 10.09 -2.36
CA ALA A 10 -1.70 10.02 -1.28
C ALA A 10 -3.11 9.70 -1.78
N ILE A 11 -3.56 10.34 -2.87
CA ILE A 11 -4.87 10.08 -3.50
C ILE A 11 -4.95 8.64 -4.00
N LEU A 12 -3.92 8.18 -4.72
CA LEU A 12 -3.87 6.82 -5.27
C LEU A 12 -3.85 5.77 -4.16
N LEU A 13 -3.12 6.03 -3.08
CA LEU A 13 -3.06 5.13 -1.92
C LEU A 13 -4.39 5.08 -1.18
N GLY A 14 -5.03 6.22 -0.96
CA GLY A 14 -6.38 6.29 -0.39
C GLY A 14 -7.41 5.53 -1.23
N PHE A 15 -7.36 5.70 -2.56
CA PHE A 15 -8.18 4.93 -3.49
C PHE A 15 -7.90 3.42 -3.38
N ALA A 16 -6.63 3.01 -3.34
CA ALA A 16 -6.25 1.61 -3.24
C ALA A 16 -6.82 0.95 -1.96
N TRP A 17 -6.78 1.65 -0.83
CA TRP A 17 -7.28 1.14 0.45
C TRP A 17 -8.81 1.16 0.56
N LEU A 18 -9.50 2.07 -0.13
CA LEU A 18 -10.96 2.16 -0.14
C LEU A 18 -11.60 1.45 -1.32
N SER A 19 -10.82 0.84 -2.23
CA SER A 19 -11.34 0.16 -3.40
C SER A 19 -12.19 -1.07 -3.01
N PRO A 20 -13.47 -1.14 -3.43
CA PRO A 20 -14.32 -2.30 -3.21
C PRO A 20 -14.15 -3.39 -4.28
N PHE A 21 -13.26 -3.19 -5.25
CA PHE A 21 -13.15 -4.05 -6.42
C PHE A 21 -12.28 -5.27 -6.14
N HIS A 22 -12.93 -6.36 -5.70
CA HIS A 22 -12.31 -7.64 -5.41
C HIS A 22 -12.89 -8.72 -6.34
N TYR A 23 -12.49 -8.68 -7.62
CA TYR A 23 -12.99 -9.58 -8.64
C TYR A 23 -11.98 -10.68 -8.99
N ASN A 24 -12.50 -11.89 -9.21
CA ASN A 24 -11.71 -12.99 -9.79
C ASN A 24 -11.27 -12.64 -11.22
N PRO A 25 -10.10 -13.10 -11.72
CA PRO A 25 -9.20 -14.06 -11.07
C PRO A 25 -8.20 -13.44 -10.07
N TRP A 26 -8.03 -12.13 -10.02
CA TRP A 26 -7.06 -11.45 -9.15
C TRP A 26 -7.77 -10.47 -8.22
N VAL A 27 -8.16 -10.98 -7.08
CA VAL A 27 -9.01 -10.28 -6.11
C VAL A 27 -8.40 -8.96 -5.60
N MET A 28 -7.08 -8.89 -5.47
CA MET A 28 -6.37 -7.71 -4.96
C MET A 28 -5.89 -6.75 -6.06
N PHE A 29 -6.17 -7.03 -7.33
CA PHE A 29 -5.61 -6.28 -8.47
C PHE A 29 -5.79 -4.77 -8.36
N SER A 30 -6.99 -4.28 -8.03
CA SER A 30 -7.27 -2.84 -7.95
C SER A 30 -6.46 -2.15 -6.86
N SER A 31 -6.36 -2.79 -5.68
CA SER A 31 -5.62 -2.26 -4.55
C SER A 31 -4.12 -2.29 -4.81
N GLU A 32 -3.61 -3.36 -5.42
CA GLU A 32 -2.21 -3.48 -5.79
C GLU A 32 -1.83 -2.48 -6.88
N MET A 33 -2.63 -2.37 -7.95
CA MET A 33 -2.41 -1.38 -9.01
C MET A 33 -2.37 0.05 -8.46
N GLY A 34 -3.32 0.41 -7.59
CA GLY A 34 -3.34 1.72 -6.93
C GLY A 34 -2.11 1.95 -6.06
N THR A 35 -1.69 0.94 -5.30
CA THR A 35 -0.50 1.00 -4.44
C THR A 35 0.78 1.14 -5.26
N PHE A 36 0.94 0.37 -6.33
CA PHE A 36 2.09 0.49 -7.23
C PHE A 36 2.11 1.85 -7.93
N ALA A 37 0.97 2.36 -8.39
CA ALA A 37 0.87 3.68 -8.99
C ALA A 37 1.23 4.80 -7.99
N ALA A 38 0.80 4.67 -6.72
CA ALA A 38 1.22 5.54 -5.64
C ALA A 38 2.75 5.49 -5.43
N GLY A 39 3.33 4.30 -5.40
CA GLY A 39 4.77 4.10 -5.29
C GLY A 39 5.54 4.76 -6.43
N LEU A 40 5.10 4.59 -7.69
CA LEU A 40 5.70 5.26 -8.84
C LEU A 40 5.60 6.80 -8.72
N SER A 41 4.50 7.32 -8.18
CA SER A 41 4.34 8.76 -7.92
C SER A 41 5.33 9.25 -6.86
N VAL A 42 5.58 8.48 -5.79
CA VAL A 42 6.61 8.79 -4.80
C VAL A 42 8.00 8.81 -5.44
N LEU A 43 8.32 7.84 -6.30
CA LEU A 43 9.60 7.81 -7.02
C LEU A 43 9.73 9.01 -7.97
N ALA A 44 8.65 9.39 -8.66
CA ALA A 44 8.63 10.58 -9.51
C ALA A 44 8.88 11.88 -8.72
N ALA A 45 8.46 11.93 -7.44
CA ALA A 45 8.77 13.07 -6.56
C ALA A 45 10.27 13.24 -6.29
N LEU A 46 11.07 12.20 -6.49
CA LEU A 46 12.53 12.20 -6.30
C LEU A 46 13.32 12.51 -7.57
N PHE A 47 12.67 12.60 -8.74
CA PHE A 47 13.35 12.64 -10.06
C PHE A 47 14.39 13.76 -10.22
N TYR A 48 14.23 14.84 -9.47
CA TYR A 48 15.15 15.99 -9.51
C TYR A 48 16.04 16.11 -8.26
N GLN A 49 16.14 15.04 -7.47
CA GLN A 49 16.98 15.01 -6.28
C GLN A 49 18.21 14.13 -6.49
N ASN A 50 19.30 14.46 -5.83
CA ASN A 50 20.46 13.57 -5.75
C ASN A 50 20.13 12.40 -4.83
N ILE A 51 19.74 11.26 -5.43
CA ILE A 51 19.32 10.07 -4.70
C ILE A 51 20.53 9.46 -3.98
N LYS A 52 20.41 9.29 -2.67
CA LYS A 52 21.38 8.62 -1.82
C LYS A 52 20.88 7.22 -1.48
N ILE A 53 21.72 6.22 -1.68
CA ILE A 53 21.42 4.82 -1.33
C ILE A 53 22.28 4.45 -0.11
N PRO A 54 21.68 4.24 1.08
CA PRO A 54 22.42 3.80 2.25
C PRO A 54 23.04 2.43 2.02
N ARG A 55 24.23 2.17 2.57
CA ARG A 55 24.93 0.88 2.42
C ARG A 55 24.10 -0.31 2.89
N ALA A 56 23.31 -0.15 3.96
CA ALA A 56 22.41 -1.20 4.45
C ALA A 56 21.36 -1.62 3.40
N GLN A 57 20.97 -0.72 2.50
CA GLN A 57 20.01 -1.02 1.44
C GLN A 57 20.58 -1.94 0.36
N LEU A 58 21.91 -1.97 0.18
CA LEU A 58 22.56 -2.90 -0.74
C LEU A 58 22.42 -4.35 -0.28
N LEU A 59 22.32 -4.58 1.04
CA LEU A 59 22.05 -5.92 1.58
C LEU A 59 20.61 -6.38 1.25
N LEU A 60 19.64 -5.46 1.25
CA LEU A 60 18.26 -5.79 0.90
C LEU A 60 18.11 -6.18 -0.58
N LEU A 61 18.96 -5.67 -1.49
CA LEU A 61 18.95 -6.06 -2.90
C LEU A 61 19.18 -7.57 -3.09
N GLN A 62 19.96 -8.21 -2.22
CA GLN A 62 20.23 -9.64 -2.31
C GLN A 62 18.96 -10.47 -2.10
N PHE A 63 18.04 -10.00 -1.24
CA PHE A 63 16.78 -10.70 -0.98
C PHE A 63 15.84 -10.70 -2.19
N ILE A 64 15.97 -9.74 -3.11
CA ILE A 64 15.15 -9.66 -4.33
C ILE A 64 15.42 -10.87 -5.25
N LEU A 65 16.64 -11.40 -5.22
CA LEU A 65 17.03 -12.55 -6.04
C LEU A 65 16.60 -13.89 -5.42
N VAL A 66 16.32 -13.93 -4.11
CA VAL A 66 16.04 -15.17 -3.40
C VAL A 66 14.88 -15.98 -4.03
N PRO A 67 13.71 -15.40 -4.38
CA PRO A 67 12.62 -16.17 -5.00
C PRO A 67 13.03 -16.78 -6.35
N VAL A 68 13.79 -16.05 -7.18
CA VAL A 68 14.28 -16.55 -8.47
C VAL A 68 15.28 -17.69 -8.28
N VAL A 69 16.18 -17.55 -7.31
CA VAL A 69 17.14 -18.61 -6.94
C VAL A 69 16.40 -19.85 -6.44
N GLN A 70 15.40 -19.67 -5.56
CA GLN A 70 14.57 -20.78 -5.08
C GLN A 70 13.83 -21.49 -6.22
N TRP A 71 13.31 -20.75 -7.21
CA TRP A 71 12.75 -21.34 -8.40
C TRP A 71 13.78 -22.14 -9.20
N ALA A 72 14.97 -21.58 -9.43
CA ALA A 72 16.04 -22.26 -10.18
C ALA A 72 16.49 -23.57 -9.52
N PHE A 73 16.39 -23.67 -8.18
CA PHE A 73 16.67 -24.91 -7.43
C PHE A 73 15.45 -25.82 -7.27
N GLY A 74 14.31 -25.52 -7.90
CA GLY A 74 13.08 -26.32 -7.82
C GLY A 74 12.34 -26.24 -6.49
N LEU A 75 12.66 -25.28 -5.61
CA LEU A 75 12.00 -25.06 -4.33
C LEU A 75 10.66 -24.30 -4.50
N VAL A 76 10.54 -23.50 -5.55
CA VAL A 76 9.30 -22.84 -5.97
C VAL A 76 8.92 -23.40 -7.34
N PHE A 77 7.70 -23.92 -7.45
CA PHE A 77 7.27 -24.64 -8.64
C PHE A 77 7.05 -23.73 -9.85
N ASP A 78 6.50 -22.54 -9.62
CA ASP A 78 6.08 -21.63 -10.68
C ASP A 78 6.97 -20.40 -10.78
N PHE A 79 7.49 -20.10 -11.97
CA PHE A 79 8.33 -18.94 -12.24
C PHE A 79 7.57 -17.61 -12.04
N SER A 80 6.29 -17.57 -12.41
CA SER A 80 5.48 -16.37 -12.27
C SER A 80 5.36 -15.95 -10.79
N THR A 81 5.21 -16.93 -9.90
CA THR A 81 5.19 -16.71 -8.45
C THR A 81 6.53 -16.18 -7.94
N ALA A 82 7.64 -16.74 -8.39
CA ALA A 82 8.97 -16.28 -8.03
C ALA A 82 9.25 -14.85 -8.53
N LEU A 83 8.88 -14.58 -9.79
CA LEU A 83 9.03 -13.27 -10.40
C LEU A 83 8.17 -12.22 -9.67
N LEU A 84 6.90 -12.52 -9.41
CA LEU A 84 6.00 -11.60 -8.70
C LEU A 84 6.54 -11.28 -7.29
N SER A 85 6.99 -12.30 -6.56
CA SER A 85 7.60 -12.12 -5.23
C SER A 85 8.83 -11.21 -5.29
N SER A 86 9.69 -11.39 -6.30
CA SER A 86 10.86 -10.53 -6.52
C SER A 86 10.46 -9.09 -6.85
N LEU A 87 9.40 -8.88 -7.64
CA LEU A 87 8.88 -7.53 -7.95
C LEU A 87 8.32 -6.83 -6.71
N TYR A 88 7.63 -7.54 -5.80
CA TYR A 88 7.21 -6.97 -4.52
C TYR A 88 8.39 -6.56 -3.65
N LEU A 89 9.42 -7.41 -3.54
CA LEU A 89 10.64 -7.08 -2.80
C LEU A 89 11.39 -5.89 -3.40
N LEU A 90 11.42 -5.79 -4.74
CA LEU A 90 11.99 -4.66 -5.44
C LEU A 90 11.19 -3.38 -5.17
N GLY A 91 9.87 -3.44 -5.23
CA GLY A 91 8.97 -2.33 -4.89
C GLY A 91 9.19 -1.86 -3.44
N PHE A 92 9.27 -2.79 -2.50
CA PHE A 92 9.61 -2.49 -1.10
C PHE A 92 10.96 -1.79 -0.98
N TRP A 93 11.99 -2.29 -1.65
CA TRP A 93 13.31 -1.67 -1.66
C TRP A 93 13.27 -0.23 -2.18
N PHE A 94 12.58 0.02 -3.28
CA PHE A 94 12.38 1.37 -3.81
C PHE A 94 11.70 2.30 -2.79
N MET A 95 10.69 1.81 -2.07
CA MET A 95 10.00 2.61 -1.06
C MET A 95 10.90 2.94 0.14
N VAL A 96 11.75 2.03 0.58
CA VAL A 96 12.72 2.29 1.66
C VAL A 96 13.75 3.32 1.22
N VAL A 97 14.28 3.23 -0.02
CA VAL A 97 15.19 4.24 -0.57
C VAL A 97 14.50 5.60 -0.69
N ALA A 98 13.24 5.61 -1.16
CA ALA A 98 12.46 6.85 -1.27
C ALA A 98 12.22 7.48 0.10
N GLY A 99 11.77 6.71 1.09
CA GLY A 99 11.57 7.18 2.46
C GLY A 99 12.84 7.76 3.07
N TYR A 100 13.99 7.10 2.87
CA TYR A 100 15.27 7.63 3.32
C TYR A 100 15.57 9.00 2.70
N ASN A 101 15.44 9.15 1.39
CA ASN A 101 15.74 10.43 0.71
C ASN A 101 14.77 11.54 1.08
N LEU A 102 13.49 11.22 1.27
CA LEU A 102 12.48 12.18 1.73
C LEU A 102 12.69 12.59 3.18
N SER A 103 13.33 11.77 4.01
CA SER A 103 13.61 12.03 5.41
C SER A 103 14.89 12.83 5.67
N LEU A 104 15.74 13.08 4.66
CA LEU A 104 16.99 13.80 4.82
C LEU A 104 16.81 15.28 5.20
N ASP A 105 15.71 15.88 4.79
CA ASP A 105 15.31 17.24 5.17
C ASP A 105 14.26 17.14 6.30
N GLN A 106 14.58 17.66 7.47
CA GLN A 106 13.72 17.57 8.64
C GLN A 106 12.33 18.18 8.41
N GLN A 107 12.26 19.36 7.80
CA GLN A 107 11.00 20.04 7.56
C GLN A 107 10.11 19.23 6.59
N LYS A 108 10.70 18.72 5.51
CA LYS A 108 9.97 17.88 4.56
C LYS A 108 9.51 16.57 5.19
N ARG A 109 10.38 15.94 5.98
CA ARG A 109 10.03 14.73 6.71
C ARG A 109 8.79 14.96 7.57
N ASP A 110 8.77 16.02 8.38
CA ASP A 110 7.67 16.32 9.30
C ASP A 110 6.36 16.61 8.52
N GLN A 111 6.46 17.31 7.38
CA GLN A 111 5.30 17.54 6.49
C GLN A 111 4.77 16.23 5.89
N ILE A 112 5.66 15.32 5.45
CA ILE A 112 5.27 14.03 4.86
C ILE A 112 4.64 13.14 5.93
N PHE A 113 5.22 13.07 7.12
CA PHE A 113 4.63 12.31 8.23
C PHE A 113 3.25 12.84 8.61
N THR A 114 3.10 14.17 8.75
CA THR A 114 1.79 14.77 9.02
C THR A 114 0.79 14.46 7.92
N GLY A 115 1.19 14.59 6.65
CA GLY A 115 0.31 14.28 5.52
C GLY A 115 -0.10 12.80 5.47
N PHE A 116 0.83 11.89 5.75
CA PHE A 116 0.55 10.45 5.80
C PHE A 116 -0.35 10.08 6.98
N SER A 117 -0.10 10.65 8.17
CA SER A 117 -0.97 10.48 9.34
C SER A 117 -2.39 10.97 9.08
N LEU A 118 -2.55 12.13 8.46
CA LEU A 118 -3.87 12.64 8.06
C LEU A 118 -4.56 11.69 7.06
N LEU A 119 -3.84 11.16 6.09
CA LEU A 119 -4.38 10.17 5.15
C LEU A 119 -4.87 8.92 5.89
N LEU A 120 -4.06 8.38 6.82
CA LEU A 120 -4.44 7.22 7.64
C LEU A 120 -5.70 7.49 8.45
N ILE A 121 -5.80 8.65 9.09
CA ILE A 121 -6.98 9.04 9.88
C ILE A 121 -8.22 9.13 8.98
N ILE A 122 -8.14 9.84 7.84
CA ILE A 122 -9.26 10.03 6.92
C ILE A 122 -9.75 8.68 6.39
N VAL A 123 -8.84 7.83 5.93
CA VAL A 123 -9.20 6.50 5.40
C VAL A 123 -9.74 5.59 6.51
N SER A 124 -9.22 5.69 7.73
CA SER A 124 -9.75 4.93 8.88
C SER A 124 -11.16 5.36 9.25
N ILE A 125 -11.48 6.65 9.21
CA ILE A 125 -12.83 7.16 9.41
C ILE A 125 -13.78 6.61 8.32
N ALA A 126 -13.36 6.70 7.05
CA ALA A 126 -14.14 6.16 5.94
C ALA A 126 -14.36 4.64 6.08
N THR A 127 -13.31 3.89 6.42
CA THR A 127 -13.38 2.44 6.65
C THR A 127 -14.33 2.10 7.82
N SER A 128 -14.27 2.86 8.91
CA SER A 128 -15.16 2.67 10.06
C SER A 128 -16.62 2.91 9.67
N PHE A 129 -16.88 3.95 8.87
CA PHE A 129 -18.22 4.21 8.35
C PHE A 129 -18.73 3.05 7.48
N ILE A 130 -17.91 2.54 6.56
CA ILE A 130 -18.25 1.36 5.74
C ILE A 130 -18.56 0.14 6.62
N ALA A 131 -17.72 -0.10 7.63
CA ALA A 131 -17.92 -1.22 8.56
C ALA A 131 -19.22 -1.10 9.37
N ILE A 132 -19.62 0.11 9.77
CA ILE A 132 -20.90 0.36 10.43
C ILE A 132 -22.06 0.08 9.46
N CYS A 133 -21.97 0.52 8.21
CA CYS A 133 -22.97 0.22 7.19
C CYS A 133 -23.14 -1.29 6.97
N GLN A 134 -22.02 -2.03 6.92
CA GLN A 134 -22.03 -3.48 6.83
C GLN A 134 -22.66 -4.13 8.08
N TRP A 135 -22.35 -3.63 9.27
CA TRP A 135 -22.95 -4.15 10.50
C TRP A 135 -24.45 -3.94 10.57
N LEU A 136 -24.93 -2.81 10.03
CA LEU A 136 -26.35 -2.48 9.96
C LEU A 136 -27.08 -3.11 8.77
N ASN A 137 -26.38 -3.84 7.89
CA ASN A 137 -26.86 -4.43 6.64
C ASN A 137 -27.52 -3.40 5.69
N ILE A 138 -26.95 -2.20 5.61
CA ILE A 138 -27.39 -1.12 4.71
C ILE A 138 -26.40 -0.85 3.57
N GLU A 139 -25.30 -1.62 3.48
CA GLU A 139 -24.26 -1.50 2.46
C GLU A 139 -24.79 -1.65 1.03
N SER A 140 -25.89 -2.40 0.84
CA SER A 140 -26.52 -2.58 -0.48
C SER A 140 -27.05 -1.29 -1.11
N HIS A 141 -27.22 -0.24 -0.31
CA HIS A 141 -27.63 1.08 -0.78
C HIS A 141 -26.46 1.90 -1.34
N PHE A 142 -25.22 1.41 -1.21
CA PHE A 142 -24.01 2.11 -1.60
C PHE A 142 -23.22 1.28 -2.61
N VAL A 143 -23.05 1.80 -3.82
CA VAL A 143 -22.36 1.11 -4.94
C VAL A 143 -20.88 0.83 -4.64
N HIS A 144 -20.28 1.55 -3.72
CA HIS A 144 -18.85 1.50 -3.42
C HIS A 144 -18.51 0.79 -2.10
N MET A 145 -19.39 -0.09 -1.65
CA MET A 145 -19.16 -0.89 -0.44
C MET A 145 -19.23 -2.37 -0.79
N LEU A 146 -18.30 -3.14 -0.21
CA LEU A 146 -18.37 -4.60 -0.28
C LEU A 146 -19.55 -5.12 0.55
N HIS A 147 -20.30 -6.08 -0.02
CA HIS A 147 -21.30 -6.80 0.74
C HIS A 147 -20.67 -7.62 1.86
N LEU A 148 -21.30 -7.61 3.03
CA LEU A 148 -20.87 -8.39 4.16
C LEU A 148 -21.04 -9.88 3.86
N ILE A 149 -19.92 -10.62 3.88
CA ILE A 149 -19.91 -12.08 3.80
C ILE A 149 -19.55 -12.61 5.19
N GLY A 150 -20.51 -13.23 5.87
CA GLY A 150 -20.37 -13.69 7.26
C GLY A 150 -20.86 -12.66 8.27
N ASN A 151 -20.37 -12.73 9.51
CA ASN A 151 -20.90 -11.97 10.65
C ASN A 151 -19.99 -10.86 11.15
N ARG A 152 -18.85 -10.61 10.50
CA ARG A 152 -17.87 -9.62 10.93
C ARG A 152 -17.64 -8.57 9.85
N PRO A 153 -17.90 -7.29 10.12
CA PRO A 153 -17.53 -6.20 9.21
C PRO A 153 -16.04 -6.20 8.90
N TYR A 154 -15.71 -5.86 7.66
CA TYR A 154 -14.32 -5.78 7.19
C TYR A 154 -14.05 -4.53 6.32
N GLY A 155 -15.00 -3.60 6.25
CA GLY A 155 -14.89 -2.44 5.38
C GLY A 155 -14.70 -2.87 3.92
N ASN A 156 -13.76 -2.23 3.22
CA ASN A 156 -13.35 -2.66 1.88
C ASN A 156 -12.04 -3.48 1.87
N PHE A 157 -11.58 -3.98 3.02
CA PHE A 157 -10.35 -4.77 3.14
C PHE A 157 -10.52 -6.27 2.87
N GLY A 158 -11.75 -6.74 2.71
CA GLY A 158 -12.07 -8.15 2.45
C GLY A 158 -11.82 -9.10 3.64
N GLN A 159 -11.14 -8.65 4.69
CA GLN A 159 -10.88 -9.42 5.91
C GLN A 159 -10.93 -8.55 7.17
N PRO A 160 -11.62 -8.99 8.25
CA PRO A 160 -11.73 -8.24 9.51
C PRO A 160 -10.39 -7.93 10.17
N ASN A 161 -9.42 -8.86 10.11
CA ASN A 161 -8.10 -8.67 10.71
C ASN A 161 -7.30 -7.56 10.00
N ASN A 162 -7.38 -7.49 8.66
CA ASN A 162 -6.73 -6.44 7.88
C ASN A 162 -7.32 -5.08 8.22
N MET A 163 -8.66 -5.00 8.29
CA MET A 163 -9.35 -3.78 8.74
C MET A 163 -8.94 -3.36 10.13
N ALA A 164 -8.92 -4.28 11.11
CA ALA A 164 -8.53 -3.98 12.49
C ALA A 164 -7.10 -3.44 12.57
N THR A 165 -6.15 -4.08 11.87
CA THR A 165 -4.76 -3.61 11.78
C THR A 165 -4.70 -2.19 11.20
N PHE A 166 -5.43 -1.94 10.11
CA PHE A 166 -5.47 -0.62 9.48
C PHE A 166 -6.05 0.45 10.40
N LEU A 167 -7.14 0.15 11.13
CA LEU A 167 -7.75 1.07 12.08
C LEU A 167 -6.80 1.40 13.26
N ILE A 168 -6.03 0.42 13.74
CA ILE A 168 -4.99 0.65 14.76
C ILE A 168 -3.94 1.62 14.22
N MET A 169 -3.49 1.45 12.97
CA MET A 169 -2.55 2.38 12.35
C MET A 169 -3.13 3.79 12.26
N GLY A 170 -4.42 3.92 11.92
CA GLY A 170 -5.10 5.22 11.87
C GLY A 170 -5.30 5.88 13.24
N LEU A 171 -5.34 5.10 14.33
CA LEU A 171 -5.41 5.63 15.70
C LEU A 171 -4.03 6.10 16.22
N LEU A 172 -2.96 5.54 15.69
CA LEU A 172 -1.58 5.86 16.08
C LEU A 172 -0.97 6.99 15.22
N GLY A 173 -1.51 7.23 14.00
CA GLY A 173 -1.09 8.29 13.06
C GLY A 173 -1.52 9.64 13.50
#